data_fa4f66ddd9e33d693624effb7ed1f682
#
_entry.id   fa4f66ddd9e33d693624effb7ed1f682
#
_cell.length_a   1.000
_cell.length_b   1.000
_cell.length_c   1.000
_cell.angle_alpha   90.00
_cell.angle_beta   90.00
_cell.angle_gamma   90.00
#
_symmetry.space_group_name_H-M   'P 1'
#
loop_
_entity.id
_entity.type
_entity.pdbx_description
1 polymer ?
#
loop_
_entity_poly.entity_id
_entity_poly.type
_entity_poly.pdbx_seq_one_letter_code
_entity_poly.pdbx_strand_id
1 'polypeptide(L)'
;MIKKLANGIALIIRVLKNALLRPFRVVSSKFKYMFSVGRVTSAVPGAVSKFPKLAKRKPEKREDYFDWGRIYIAKSLVLLITVIIIAAVLLYIFVLHPLFTSWWWVKDMQFEETAVSAYNGRVRLYYDREFTELKFEGRLNDGSAVEYGEEFWENGRNKYAGNYEKGVYRGSGILYLEDGTVLYRGMFSNGKYNGAGELYKDDCVWSGEFRNGKLEGSGTITRNGVLLFTGNFTDDVAEGTCKENYDDGSLHYSGSYSGGVPH
;
A
#
# COMPACT_ATOMS: atom_id res chain seq x y z
N MET A 1 19.17 -20.48 36.22
CA MET A 1 18.23 -19.34 36.11
C MET A 1 18.70 -18.30 35.11
N ILE A 2 19.94 -17.86 35.13
CA ILE A 2 20.53 -16.81 34.28
C ILE A 2 20.50 -17.12 32.76
N LYS A 3 20.73 -18.39 32.34
CA LYS A 3 20.65 -18.80 30.91
C LYS A 3 19.25 -18.71 30.32
N LYS A 4 18.20 -18.95 31.10
CA LYS A 4 16.80 -18.81 30.63
C LYS A 4 16.42 -17.33 30.44
N LEU A 5 16.93 -16.44 31.30
CA LEU A 5 16.73 -15.00 31.21
C LEU A 5 17.46 -14.42 29.98
N ALA A 6 18.69 -14.84 29.72
CA ALA A 6 19.45 -14.41 28.55
C ALA A 6 18.80 -14.83 27.21
N ASN A 7 18.23 -16.05 27.16
CA ASN A 7 17.51 -16.53 25.96
C ASN A 7 16.17 -15.76 25.75
N GLY A 8 15.48 -15.38 26.84
CA GLY A 8 14.29 -14.55 26.77
C GLY A 8 14.59 -13.14 26.25
N ILE A 9 15.66 -12.53 26.74
CA ILE A 9 16.11 -11.19 26.28
C ILE A 9 16.57 -11.26 24.82
N ALA A 10 17.29 -12.30 24.41
CA ALA A 10 17.71 -12.48 23.01
C ALA A 10 16.52 -12.67 22.06
N LEU A 11 15.45 -13.37 22.50
CA LEU A 11 14.21 -13.51 21.74
C LEU A 11 13.47 -12.17 21.58
N ILE A 12 13.36 -11.40 22.67
CA ILE A 12 12.74 -10.06 22.65
C ILE A 12 13.51 -9.10 21.75
N ILE A 13 14.86 -9.12 21.81
CA ILE A 13 15.71 -8.31 20.92
C ILE A 13 15.54 -8.74 19.47
N ARG A 14 15.40 -10.05 19.17
CA ARG A 14 15.17 -10.55 17.82
C ARG A 14 13.79 -10.15 17.28
N VAL A 15 12.75 -10.21 18.10
CA VAL A 15 11.38 -9.78 17.76
C VAL A 15 11.33 -8.27 17.55
N LEU A 16 11.93 -7.47 18.44
CA LEU A 16 12.05 -6.03 18.30
C LEU A 16 12.89 -5.63 17.08
N LYS A 17 14.00 -6.31 16.83
CA LYS A 17 14.84 -6.07 15.64
C LYS A 17 14.09 -6.39 14.34
N ASN A 18 13.30 -7.46 14.30
CA ASN A 18 12.49 -7.80 13.12
C ASN A 18 11.28 -6.87 12.96
N ALA A 19 10.63 -6.47 14.06
CA ALA A 19 9.55 -5.49 14.05
C ALA A 19 10.03 -4.08 13.65
N LEU A 20 11.21 -3.65 14.12
CA LEU A 20 11.81 -2.35 13.80
C LEU A 20 12.48 -2.33 12.41
N LEU A 21 13.01 -3.44 11.90
CA LEU A 21 13.76 -3.46 10.63
C LEU A 21 12.90 -3.85 9.42
N ARG A 22 11.73 -4.52 9.58
CA ARG A 22 10.80 -4.78 8.47
C ARG A 22 10.35 -3.48 7.79
N PRO A 23 10.00 -2.40 8.51
CA PRO A 23 9.64 -1.14 7.89
C PRO A 23 10.81 -0.48 7.15
N PHE A 24 12.03 -0.60 7.66
CA PHE A 24 13.21 -0.01 7.01
C PHE A 24 13.56 -0.65 5.66
N ARG A 25 13.21 -1.92 5.42
CA ARG A 25 13.42 -2.57 4.11
C ARG A 25 12.47 -2.06 3.03
N VAL A 26 11.24 -1.71 3.39
CA VAL A 26 10.25 -1.13 2.46
C VAL A 26 10.54 0.36 2.23
N VAL A 27 10.99 1.08 3.28
CA VAL A 27 11.40 2.49 3.20
C VAL A 27 12.68 2.66 2.37
N SER A 28 13.62 1.71 2.40
CA SER A 28 14.89 1.84 1.66
C SER A 28 14.71 1.89 0.14
N SER A 29 13.68 1.24 -0.41
CA SER A 29 13.38 1.29 -1.85
C SER A 29 12.72 2.62 -2.26
N LYS A 30 11.82 3.17 -1.41
CA LYS A 30 11.22 4.51 -1.62
C LYS A 30 12.21 5.65 -1.32
N PHE A 31 13.11 5.46 -0.35
CA PHE A 31 14.17 6.43 -0.02
C PHE A 31 15.19 6.59 -1.15
N LYS A 32 15.54 5.50 -1.85
CA LYS A 32 16.40 5.57 -3.06
C LYS A 32 15.79 6.42 -4.16
N TYR A 33 14.47 6.49 -4.25
CA TYR A 33 13.76 7.30 -5.25
C TYR A 33 13.61 8.78 -4.85
N MET A 34 13.44 9.07 -3.56
CA MET A 34 13.29 10.45 -3.04
C MET A 34 14.61 11.19 -2.88
N PHE A 35 15.69 10.49 -2.59
CA PHE A 35 17.05 11.03 -2.46
C PHE A 35 17.96 10.51 -3.59
N SER A 36 17.61 10.79 -4.84
CA SER A 36 18.65 10.83 -5.86
C SER A 36 19.57 12.01 -5.49
N VAL A 37 20.80 11.69 -5.09
CA VAL A 37 21.83 12.60 -4.59
C VAL A 37 22.01 13.84 -5.48
N GLY A 38 21.62 13.78 -6.77
CA GLY A 38 21.70 14.89 -7.69
C GLY A 38 20.72 16.05 -7.47
N ARG A 39 19.60 15.88 -6.73
CA ARG A 39 18.65 16.99 -6.46
C ARG A 39 18.91 17.75 -5.17
N VAL A 40 19.54 17.11 -4.19
CA VAL A 40 19.87 17.77 -2.90
C VAL A 40 21.11 18.62 -3.03
N THR A 41 22.07 18.25 -3.89
CA THR A 41 23.31 18.99 -4.11
C THR A 41 23.14 20.29 -4.91
N SER A 42 22.04 20.43 -5.66
CA SER A 42 21.78 21.65 -6.45
C SER A 42 21.08 22.77 -5.66
N ALA A 43 20.47 22.46 -4.51
CA ALA A 43 19.69 23.44 -3.75
C ALA A 43 20.47 24.23 -2.68
N VAL A 44 21.68 23.79 -2.28
CA VAL A 44 22.47 24.46 -1.24
C VAL A 44 23.98 24.48 -1.55
N PRO A 45 24.42 25.17 -2.63
CA PRO A 45 25.84 25.17 -3.01
C PRO A 45 26.76 25.95 -2.08
N GLY A 46 26.23 26.84 -1.25
CA GLY A 46 27.06 27.81 -0.49
C GLY A 46 27.22 27.54 1.01
N ALA A 47 26.29 26.84 1.64
CA ALA A 47 26.28 26.64 3.09
C ALA A 47 27.15 25.46 3.55
N VAL A 48 27.16 24.37 2.79
CA VAL A 48 27.87 23.13 3.17
C VAL A 48 29.41 23.29 3.09
N SER A 49 29.92 24.14 2.19
CA SER A 49 31.37 24.33 2.03
C SER A 49 32.03 25.13 3.14
N LYS A 50 31.26 25.93 3.89
CA LYS A 50 31.79 26.77 5.02
C LYS A 50 31.78 26.03 6.36
N PHE A 51 30.95 25.00 6.52
CA PHE A 51 30.83 24.26 7.79
C PHE A 51 32.11 23.53 8.25
N PRO A 52 32.86 22.84 7.38
CA PRO A 52 34.09 22.17 7.84
C PRO A 52 35.16 23.12 8.33
N LYS A 53 35.19 24.39 7.85
CA LYS A 53 36.18 25.39 8.26
C LYS A 53 35.86 25.97 9.64
N LEU A 54 34.58 26.14 9.98
CA LEU A 54 34.15 26.63 11.31
C LEU A 54 34.34 25.55 12.40
N ALA A 55 34.07 24.29 12.08
CA ALA A 55 34.25 23.18 13.02
C ALA A 55 35.72 22.82 13.28
N LYS A 56 36.64 23.16 12.35
CA LYS A 56 38.08 22.88 12.47
C LYS A 56 38.88 24.02 13.14
N ARG A 57 38.27 25.16 13.44
CA ARG A 57 38.95 26.26 14.10
C ARG A 57 39.17 25.90 15.56
N LYS A 58 40.42 25.56 15.92
CA LYS A 58 40.80 25.35 17.33
C LYS A 58 40.66 26.67 18.06
N PRO A 59 39.94 26.70 19.18
CA PRO A 59 39.85 27.90 20.00
C PRO A 59 41.23 28.16 20.64
N GLU A 60 41.83 29.33 20.37
CA GLU A 60 43.19 29.68 20.80
C GLU A 60 43.18 30.76 21.91
N LYS A 61 42.09 31.53 22.00
CA LYS A 61 41.98 32.63 22.97
C LYS A 61 40.90 32.34 24.01
N ARG A 62 41.06 32.87 25.22
CA ARG A 62 40.08 32.75 26.32
C ARG A 62 38.67 33.27 25.90
N GLU A 63 38.62 34.25 25.00
CA GLU A 63 37.41 34.82 24.43
C GLU A 63 36.62 33.84 23.56
N ASP A 64 37.25 32.75 23.09
CA ASP A 64 36.62 31.71 22.26
C ASP A 64 35.84 30.67 23.09
N TYR A 65 35.84 30.83 24.42
CA TYR A 65 35.19 29.94 25.37
C TYR A 65 34.05 30.63 26.12
N PHE A 66 33.06 29.86 26.52
CA PHE A 66 32.13 30.23 27.57
C PHE A 66 32.71 29.80 28.91
N ASP A 67 32.75 30.73 29.87
CA ASP A 67 33.15 30.48 31.24
C ASP A 67 31.93 30.05 32.06
N TRP A 68 31.93 28.81 32.54
CA TRP A 68 30.86 28.27 33.38
C TRP A 68 31.45 27.86 34.75
N GLY A 69 32.22 28.75 35.34
CA GLY A 69 32.85 28.60 36.66
C GLY A 69 34.04 27.65 36.64
N ARG A 70 33.80 26.32 36.69
CA ARG A 70 34.89 25.32 36.68
C ARG A 70 35.18 24.71 35.31
N ILE A 71 34.38 25.04 34.30
CA ILE A 71 34.41 24.41 32.97
C ILE A 71 34.44 25.49 31.90
N TYR A 72 35.40 25.39 30.98
CA TYR A 72 35.50 26.26 29.80
C TYR A 72 35.00 25.48 28.59
N ILE A 73 33.90 25.92 27.94
CA ILE A 73 33.33 25.29 26.78
C ILE A 73 33.56 26.13 25.54
N ALA A 74 34.21 25.57 24.53
CA ALA A 74 34.46 26.26 23.28
C ALA A 74 33.17 26.73 22.61
N LYS A 75 33.08 28.02 22.26
CA LYS A 75 31.91 28.60 21.55
C LYS A 75 31.60 27.88 20.24
N SER A 76 32.65 27.44 19.52
CA SER A 76 32.51 26.66 18.29
C SER A 76 31.86 25.30 18.53
N LEU A 77 32.11 24.65 19.67
CA LEU A 77 31.50 23.39 20.05
C LEU A 77 30.02 23.58 20.37
N VAL A 78 29.66 24.63 21.11
CA VAL A 78 28.28 24.98 21.42
C VAL A 78 27.51 25.27 20.13
N LEU A 79 28.07 26.03 19.20
CA LEU A 79 27.46 26.31 17.90
C LEU A 79 27.24 25.02 17.11
N LEU A 80 28.23 24.12 17.06
CA LEU A 80 28.13 22.83 16.36
C LEU A 80 27.01 21.97 16.94
N ILE A 81 26.96 21.85 18.27
CA ILE A 81 25.91 21.09 18.97
C ILE A 81 24.53 21.69 18.67
N THR A 82 24.40 23.01 18.72
CA THR A 82 23.13 23.71 18.40
C THR A 82 22.67 23.43 16.97
N VAL A 83 23.56 23.46 16.00
CA VAL A 83 23.27 23.16 14.61
C VAL A 83 22.85 21.69 14.44
N ILE A 84 23.51 20.75 15.10
CA ILE A 84 23.13 19.33 15.09
C ILE A 84 21.75 19.13 15.69
N ILE A 85 21.43 19.77 16.81
CA ILE A 85 20.10 19.70 17.44
C ILE A 85 19.04 20.27 16.51
N ILE A 86 19.27 21.44 15.91
CA ILE A 86 18.30 22.03 14.95
C ILE A 86 18.10 21.09 13.75
N ALA A 87 19.18 20.54 13.20
CA ALA A 87 19.08 19.60 12.09
C ALA A 87 18.32 18.33 12.47
N ALA A 88 18.53 17.79 13.67
CA ALA A 88 17.81 16.63 14.19
C ALA A 88 16.31 16.93 14.41
N VAL A 89 15.99 18.12 14.94
CA VAL A 89 14.59 18.56 15.12
C VAL A 89 13.91 18.75 13.77
N LEU A 90 14.57 19.36 12.79
CA LEU A 90 14.02 19.51 11.45
C LEU A 90 13.84 18.15 10.77
N LEU A 91 14.80 17.24 10.89
CA LEU A 91 14.68 15.87 10.40
C LEU A 91 13.48 15.15 11.05
N TYR A 92 13.32 15.30 12.36
CA TYR A 92 12.18 14.73 13.07
C TYR A 92 10.86 15.31 12.55
N ILE A 93 10.70 16.63 12.50
CA ILE A 93 9.44 17.28 12.11
C ILE A 93 9.08 16.99 10.64
N PHE A 94 10.04 17.12 9.73
CA PHE A 94 9.75 17.05 8.29
C PHE A 94 9.86 15.66 7.68
N VAL A 95 10.58 14.73 8.31
CA VAL A 95 10.82 13.39 7.76
C VAL A 95 10.26 12.31 8.67
N LEU A 96 10.67 12.27 9.95
CA LEU A 96 10.30 11.19 10.85
C LEU A 96 8.85 11.29 11.33
N HIS A 97 8.42 12.49 11.77
CA HIS A 97 7.07 12.68 12.30
C HIS A 97 5.96 12.37 11.25
N PRO A 98 6.02 12.86 9.99
CA PRO A 98 5.04 12.47 8.97
C PRO A 98 5.10 10.97 8.63
N LEU A 99 6.29 10.35 8.63
CA LEU A 99 6.44 8.91 8.44
C LEU A 99 5.84 8.13 9.60
N PHE A 100 6.08 8.55 10.85
CA PHE A 100 5.49 7.90 12.03
C PHE A 100 3.99 8.12 12.11
N THR A 101 3.47 9.32 11.90
CA THR A 101 2.03 9.60 11.98
C THR A 101 1.25 8.94 10.84
N SER A 102 1.81 8.87 9.63
CA SER A 102 1.13 8.19 8.53
C SER A 102 1.14 6.66 8.66
N TRP A 103 2.01 6.11 9.51
CA TRP A 103 2.22 4.66 9.58
C TRP A 103 1.80 4.00 10.89
N TRP A 104 1.76 4.76 12.00
CA TRP A 104 1.47 4.20 13.33
C TRP A 104 0.09 4.57 13.88
N TRP A 105 -0.55 5.60 13.36
CA TRP A 105 -1.84 6.02 13.88
C TRP A 105 -2.96 5.61 12.92
N VAL A 106 -3.33 4.35 13.02
CA VAL A 106 -4.61 3.85 12.52
C VAL A 106 -5.63 4.19 13.59
N LYS A 107 -6.66 4.93 13.24
CA LYS A 107 -7.75 5.27 14.15
C LYS A 107 -8.85 4.22 14.04
N ASP A 108 -9.22 3.62 15.17
CA ASP A 108 -10.39 2.77 15.25
C ASP A 108 -11.65 3.63 15.39
N MET A 109 -12.64 3.39 14.52
CA MET A 109 -13.90 4.15 14.47
C MET A 109 -15.05 3.20 14.15
N GLN A 110 -16.24 3.48 14.69
CA GLN A 110 -17.46 2.83 14.21
C GLN A 110 -17.87 3.43 12.87
N PHE A 111 -18.29 2.60 11.92
CA PHE A 111 -18.62 3.03 10.56
C PHE A 111 -19.72 4.12 10.51
N GLU A 112 -20.70 4.05 11.41
CA GLU A 112 -21.82 4.99 11.46
C GLU A 112 -21.50 6.31 12.21
N GLU A 113 -20.30 6.46 12.76
CA GLU A 113 -19.92 7.71 13.43
C GLU A 113 -19.92 8.87 12.44
N THR A 114 -20.58 9.98 12.79
CA THR A 114 -20.60 11.22 12.00
C THR A 114 -19.17 11.75 11.74
N ALA A 115 -18.24 11.46 12.65
CA ALA A 115 -16.84 11.83 12.52
C ALA A 115 -16.13 11.16 11.32
N VAL A 116 -16.62 10.02 10.82
CA VAL A 116 -16.06 9.32 9.65
C VAL A 116 -16.18 10.18 8.39
N SER A 117 -17.30 10.87 8.20
CA SER A 117 -17.58 11.64 6.98
C SER A 117 -16.62 12.81 6.70
N ALA A 118 -15.89 13.26 7.71
CA ALA A 118 -14.89 14.34 7.60
C ALA A 118 -13.47 13.85 7.95
N TYR A 119 -13.28 12.52 8.13
CA TYR A 119 -12.00 12.00 8.57
C TYR A 119 -10.99 11.91 7.42
N ASN A 120 -9.77 12.35 7.70
CA ASN A 120 -8.63 12.28 6.79
C ASN A 120 -7.49 11.51 7.47
N GLY A 121 -7.14 10.33 6.95
CA GLY A 121 -6.06 9.52 7.52
C GLY A 121 -6.30 8.01 7.39
N ARG A 122 -5.42 7.23 8.01
CA ARG A 122 -5.59 5.77 8.10
C ARG A 122 -6.59 5.41 9.17
N VAL A 123 -7.46 4.45 8.86
CA VAL A 123 -8.57 4.07 9.74
C VAL A 123 -8.83 2.57 9.65
N ARG A 124 -9.33 2.01 10.74
CA ARG A 124 -10.10 0.77 10.78
C ARG A 124 -11.53 1.13 11.15
N LEU A 125 -12.46 0.81 10.28
CA LEU A 125 -13.89 1.00 10.50
C LEU A 125 -14.49 -0.33 10.91
N TYR A 126 -15.36 -0.32 11.91
CA TYR A 126 -16.01 -1.48 12.45
C TYR A 126 -17.53 -1.39 12.27
N TYR A 127 -18.17 -2.54 12.13
CA TYR A 127 -19.64 -2.64 12.14
C TYR A 127 -20.21 -2.38 13.52
N ASP A 128 -19.51 -2.84 14.58
CA ASP A 128 -19.93 -2.83 15.96
C ASP A 128 -19.20 -1.75 16.79
N ARG A 129 -19.76 -1.44 17.98
CA ARG A 129 -19.19 -0.48 18.94
C ARG A 129 -18.07 -1.06 19.78
N GLU A 130 -18.02 -2.36 19.90
CA GLU A 130 -17.02 -3.12 20.64
C GLU A 130 -15.70 -3.25 19.86
N PHE A 131 -15.67 -2.80 18.58
CA PHE A 131 -14.53 -2.89 17.67
C PHE A 131 -14.04 -4.34 17.46
N THR A 132 -14.98 -5.26 17.29
CA THR A 132 -14.70 -6.70 17.07
C THR A 132 -14.93 -7.12 15.64
N GLU A 133 -15.88 -6.50 14.93
CA GLU A 133 -16.26 -6.83 13.54
C GLU A 133 -15.73 -5.78 12.57
N LEU A 134 -14.53 -6.03 12.04
CA LEU A 134 -13.86 -5.12 11.11
C LEU A 134 -14.62 -5.05 9.76
N LYS A 135 -14.92 -3.84 9.32
CA LYS A 135 -15.58 -3.55 8.04
C LYS A 135 -14.62 -3.08 6.96
N PHE A 136 -13.67 -2.21 7.33
CA PHE A 136 -12.74 -1.62 6.38
C PHE A 136 -11.42 -1.24 7.08
N GLU A 137 -10.32 -1.51 6.41
CA GLU A 137 -8.99 -1.00 6.79
C GLU A 137 -8.34 -0.32 5.59
N GLY A 138 -7.95 0.94 5.76
CA GLY A 138 -7.35 1.71 4.67
C GLY A 138 -7.18 3.18 5.02
N ARG A 139 -7.18 4.01 4.00
CA ARG A 139 -7.09 5.46 4.14
C ARG A 139 -8.38 6.12 3.69
N LEU A 140 -8.83 7.11 4.44
CA LEU A 140 -9.92 7.99 4.08
C LEU A 140 -9.40 9.39 3.71
N ASN A 141 -10.10 10.03 2.79
CA ASN A 141 -10.01 11.45 2.50
C ASN A 141 -11.43 11.99 2.43
N ASP A 142 -11.75 12.96 3.30
CA ASP A 142 -13.10 13.46 3.52
C ASP A 142 -14.13 12.32 3.63
N GLY A 143 -13.85 11.36 4.51
CA GLY A 143 -14.66 10.19 4.78
C GLY A 143 -14.74 9.15 3.67
N SER A 144 -14.14 9.39 2.52
CA SER A 144 -14.16 8.47 1.37
C SER A 144 -12.88 7.66 1.29
N ALA A 145 -12.99 6.35 1.04
CA ALA A 145 -11.84 5.48 0.86
C ALA A 145 -11.01 5.91 -0.36
N VAL A 146 -9.69 5.95 -0.18
CA VAL A 146 -8.70 6.29 -1.20
C VAL A 146 -7.47 5.39 -1.09
N GLU A 147 -6.70 5.27 -2.18
CA GLU A 147 -5.52 4.42 -2.24
C GLU A 147 -5.89 2.93 -2.03
N TYR A 148 -4.94 2.13 -1.55
CA TYR A 148 -5.18 0.73 -1.23
C TYR A 148 -5.92 0.59 0.10
N GLY A 149 -6.94 -0.27 0.11
CA GLY A 149 -7.69 -0.65 1.31
C GLY A 149 -8.29 -2.04 1.20
N GLU A 150 -8.72 -2.56 2.34
CA GLU A 150 -9.37 -3.86 2.46
C GLU A 150 -10.76 -3.67 3.09
N GLU A 151 -11.78 -4.25 2.47
CA GLU A 151 -13.15 -4.29 2.96
C GLU A 151 -13.49 -5.72 3.35
N PHE A 152 -14.26 -5.89 4.42
CA PHE A 152 -14.60 -7.17 5.00
C PHE A 152 -16.12 -7.36 5.07
N TRP A 153 -16.55 -8.61 4.95
CA TRP A 153 -17.89 -9.04 5.28
C TRP A 153 -18.08 -9.08 6.81
N GLU A 154 -19.32 -9.07 7.29
CA GLU A 154 -19.63 -9.19 8.72
C GLU A 154 -19.07 -10.48 9.36
N ASN A 155 -18.90 -11.54 8.55
CA ASN A 155 -18.27 -12.79 9.01
C ASN A 155 -16.73 -12.72 9.11
N GLY A 156 -16.13 -11.52 8.94
CA GLY A 156 -14.70 -11.25 9.04
C GLY A 156 -13.87 -11.67 7.82
N ARG A 157 -14.47 -12.23 6.77
CA ARG A 157 -13.77 -12.58 5.53
C ARG A 157 -13.62 -11.36 4.63
N ASN A 158 -12.56 -11.34 3.83
CA ASN A 158 -12.36 -10.28 2.85
C ASN A 158 -13.54 -10.21 1.89
N LYS A 159 -14.02 -8.98 1.63
CA LYS A 159 -14.98 -8.65 0.58
C LYS A 159 -14.28 -8.04 -0.63
N TYR A 160 -13.36 -7.13 -0.39
CA TYR A 160 -12.56 -6.49 -1.43
C TYR A 160 -11.18 -6.16 -0.89
N ALA A 161 -10.16 -6.33 -1.73
CA ALA A 161 -8.78 -5.92 -1.45
C ALA A 161 -8.22 -5.24 -2.70
N GLY A 162 -7.97 -3.93 -2.65
CA GLY A 162 -7.52 -3.19 -3.82
C GLY A 162 -7.58 -1.69 -3.67
N ASN A 163 -7.49 -0.99 -4.80
CA ASN A 163 -7.43 0.46 -4.82
C ASN A 163 -8.82 1.09 -4.84
N TYR A 164 -8.92 2.24 -4.18
CA TYR A 164 -10.10 3.08 -4.08
C TYR A 164 -9.83 4.47 -4.63
N GLU A 165 -10.84 5.07 -5.23
CA GLU A 165 -10.91 6.50 -5.52
C GLU A 165 -12.28 7.01 -5.15
N LYS A 166 -12.32 8.00 -4.24
CA LYS A 166 -13.58 8.62 -3.75
C LYS A 166 -14.62 7.60 -3.27
N GLY A 167 -14.18 6.58 -2.53
CA GLY A 167 -15.03 5.55 -1.95
C GLY A 167 -15.50 4.45 -2.90
N VAL A 168 -15.04 4.44 -4.17
CA VAL A 168 -15.38 3.39 -5.14
C VAL A 168 -14.15 2.60 -5.57
N TYR A 169 -14.32 1.33 -5.94
CA TYR A 169 -13.23 0.49 -6.44
C TYR A 169 -12.68 1.06 -7.74
N ARG A 170 -11.35 1.19 -7.81
CA ARG A 170 -10.64 1.71 -8.98
C ARG A 170 -9.25 1.12 -9.10
N GLY A 171 -8.79 0.87 -10.35
CA GLY A 171 -7.50 0.22 -10.59
C GLY A 171 -7.54 -1.25 -10.23
N SER A 172 -6.41 -1.82 -9.82
CA SER A 172 -6.30 -3.25 -9.52
C SER A 172 -6.95 -3.62 -8.19
N GLY A 173 -7.63 -4.76 -8.16
CA GLY A 173 -8.25 -5.29 -6.95
C GLY A 173 -8.74 -6.71 -7.09
N ILE A 174 -9.14 -7.29 -5.96
CA ILE A 174 -9.74 -8.62 -5.85
C ILE A 174 -11.06 -8.49 -5.10
N LEU A 175 -12.12 -9.00 -5.67
CA LEU A 175 -13.45 -9.09 -5.05
C LEU A 175 -13.72 -10.53 -4.66
N TYR A 176 -14.27 -10.72 -3.48
CA TYR A 176 -14.55 -12.03 -2.90
C TYR A 176 -16.05 -12.18 -2.61
N LEU A 177 -16.53 -13.39 -2.68
CA LEU A 177 -17.84 -13.78 -2.15
C LEU A 177 -17.77 -13.89 -0.62
N GLU A 178 -18.94 -13.97 0.02
CA GLU A 178 -19.06 -14.06 1.48
C GLU A 178 -18.49 -15.38 2.04
N ASP A 179 -18.41 -16.42 1.23
CA ASP A 179 -17.74 -17.68 1.58
C ASP A 179 -16.20 -17.60 1.52
N GLY A 180 -15.64 -16.46 1.07
CA GLY A 180 -14.22 -16.19 0.94
C GLY A 180 -13.61 -16.62 -0.38
N THR A 181 -14.40 -17.18 -1.31
CA THR A 181 -13.92 -17.51 -2.65
C THR A 181 -13.75 -16.24 -3.50
N VAL A 182 -12.78 -16.26 -4.42
CA VAL A 182 -12.57 -15.14 -5.34
C VAL A 182 -13.71 -15.09 -6.34
N LEU A 183 -14.36 -13.93 -6.47
CA LEU A 183 -15.34 -13.66 -7.52
C LEU A 183 -14.70 -13.02 -8.74
N TYR A 184 -13.83 -12.02 -8.53
CA TYR A 184 -13.16 -11.31 -9.61
C TYR A 184 -11.77 -10.83 -9.17
N ARG A 185 -10.82 -10.94 -10.08
CA ARG A 185 -9.47 -10.37 -9.93
C ARG A 185 -9.13 -9.59 -11.19
N GLY A 186 -8.85 -8.30 -11.07
CA GLY A 186 -8.54 -7.49 -12.24
C GLY A 186 -8.67 -6.01 -12.00
N MET A 187 -8.94 -5.30 -13.08
CA MET A 187 -9.08 -3.85 -13.09
C MET A 187 -10.52 -3.43 -12.84
N PHE A 188 -10.66 -2.34 -12.08
CA PHE A 188 -11.94 -1.71 -11.75
C PHE A 188 -11.98 -0.26 -12.23
N SER A 189 -13.15 0.21 -12.63
CA SER A 189 -13.46 1.61 -12.86
C SER A 189 -14.88 1.89 -12.38
N ASN A 190 -15.03 2.90 -11.51
CA ASN A 190 -16.31 3.28 -10.92
C ASN A 190 -17.06 2.09 -10.28
N GLY A 191 -16.34 1.22 -9.55
CA GLY A 191 -16.90 0.06 -8.87
C GLY A 191 -17.27 -1.12 -9.75
N LYS A 192 -17.03 -1.06 -11.06
CA LYS A 192 -17.31 -2.13 -12.02
C LYS A 192 -16.02 -2.73 -12.58
N TYR A 193 -16.05 -4.01 -12.99
CA TYR A 193 -14.96 -4.62 -13.73
C TYR A 193 -14.72 -3.84 -15.03
N ASN A 194 -13.48 -3.42 -15.27
CA ASN A 194 -13.15 -2.59 -16.42
C ASN A 194 -11.65 -2.66 -16.72
N GLY A 195 -11.29 -3.30 -17.82
CA GLY A 195 -9.93 -3.64 -18.20
C GLY A 195 -9.65 -5.12 -18.01
N ALA A 196 -8.38 -5.51 -18.06
CA ALA A 196 -7.96 -6.90 -17.95
C ALA A 196 -8.34 -7.51 -16.60
N GLY A 197 -8.88 -8.75 -16.62
CA GLY A 197 -9.30 -9.44 -15.42
C GLY A 197 -9.70 -10.88 -15.62
N GLU A 198 -10.00 -11.51 -14.48
CA GLU A 198 -10.47 -12.89 -14.35
C GLU A 198 -11.74 -12.91 -13.50
N LEU A 199 -12.84 -13.40 -14.06
CA LEU A 199 -14.11 -13.60 -13.37
C LEU A 199 -14.29 -15.09 -13.10
N TYR A 200 -14.51 -15.45 -11.86
CA TYR A 200 -14.73 -16.82 -11.38
C TYR A 200 -16.23 -17.07 -11.26
N LYS A 201 -16.77 -17.85 -12.17
CA LYS A 201 -18.21 -18.10 -12.28
C LYS A 201 -18.49 -19.51 -12.80
N ASP A 202 -19.45 -20.22 -12.21
CA ASP A 202 -19.92 -21.54 -12.65
C ASP A 202 -18.77 -22.56 -12.79
N ASP A 203 -17.86 -22.63 -11.80
CA ASP A 203 -16.64 -23.43 -11.77
C ASP A 203 -15.65 -23.13 -12.92
N CYS A 204 -15.88 -22.05 -13.66
CA CYS A 204 -15.04 -21.58 -14.74
C CYS A 204 -14.33 -20.27 -14.40
N VAL A 205 -13.20 -20.04 -15.06
CA VAL A 205 -12.50 -18.76 -15.05
C VAL A 205 -12.64 -18.13 -16.43
N TRP A 206 -13.27 -16.97 -16.46
CA TRP A 206 -13.45 -16.13 -17.63
C TRP A 206 -12.38 -15.07 -17.63
N SER A 207 -11.46 -15.09 -18.59
CA SER A 207 -10.31 -14.20 -18.64
C SER A 207 -10.34 -13.38 -19.92
N GLY A 208 -10.07 -12.06 -19.80
CA GLY A 208 -10.03 -11.14 -20.93
C GLY A 208 -10.19 -9.70 -20.50
N GLU A 209 -10.64 -8.87 -21.44
CA GLU A 209 -10.94 -7.45 -21.20
C GLU A 209 -12.41 -7.30 -20.77
N PHE A 210 -12.64 -6.60 -19.68
CA PHE A 210 -13.98 -6.29 -19.17
C PHE A 210 -14.32 -4.82 -19.43
N ARG A 211 -15.59 -4.57 -19.75
CA ARG A 211 -16.16 -3.23 -19.86
C ARG A 211 -17.49 -3.16 -19.13
N ASN A 212 -17.60 -2.23 -18.17
CA ASN A 212 -18.82 -2.05 -17.38
C ASN A 212 -19.34 -3.31 -16.69
N GLY A 213 -18.44 -4.22 -16.28
CA GLY A 213 -18.78 -5.46 -15.58
C GLY A 213 -18.95 -6.68 -16.47
N LYS A 214 -18.82 -6.56 -17.80
CA LYS A 214 -19.00 -7.62 -18.78
C LYS A 214 -17.74 -7.88 -19.58
N LEU A 215 -17.53 -9.15 -19.99
CA LEU A 215 -16.42 -9.53 -20.87
C LEU A 215 -16.66 -8.97 -22.27
N GLU A 216 -15.65 -8.32 -22.83
CA GLU A 216 -15.70 -7.62 -24.10
C GLU A 216 -14.42 -7.87 -24.90
N GLY A 217 -14.54 -8.10 -26.22
CA GLY A 217 -13.40 -8.41 -27.07
C GLY A 217 -12.88 -9.83 -26.86
N SER A 218 -11.59 -10.04 -27.05
CA SER A 218 -11.00 -11.38 -26.97
C SER A 218 -10.97 -11.89 -25.55
N GLY A 219 -11.43 -13.14 -25.36
CA GLY A 219 -11.47 -13.79 -24.05
C GLY A 219 -11.32 -15.29 -24.13
N THR A 220 -11.12 -15.91 -22.95
CA THR A 220 -11.01 -17.35 -22.77
C THR A 220 -11.84 -17.79 -21.57
N ILE A 221 -12.39 -19.01 -21.63
CA ILE A 221 -13.05 -19.65 -20.51
C ILE A 221 -12.31 -20.96 -20.23
N THR A 222 -11.86 -21.14 -18.98
CA THR A 222 -11.18 -22.35 -18.53
C THR A 222 -11.92 -22.99 -17.36
N ARG A 223 -11.87 -24.30 -17.24
CA ARG A 223 -12.35 -25.08 -16.08
C ARG A 223 -11.24 -26.01 -15.63
N ASN A 224 -10.86 -25.95 -14.34
CA ASN A 224 -9.78 -26.77 -13.78
C ASN A 224 -8.46 -26.71 -14.59
N GLY A 225 -8.18 -25.53 -15.20
CA GLY A 225 -7.00 -25.34 -16.06
C GLY A 225 -7.15 -25.85 -17.49
N VAL A 226 -8.27 -26.50 -17.85
CA VAL A 226 -8.57 -26.90 -19.21
C VAL A 226 -9.24 -25.76 -19.95
N LEU A 227 -8.73 -25.41 -21.16
CA LEU A 227 -9.36 -24.39 -22.01
C LEU A 227 -10.63 -24.97 -22.63
N LEU A 228 -11.78 -24.37 -22.29
CA LEU A 228 -13.08 -24.76 -22.83
C LEU A 228 -13.51 -23.88 -23.99
N PHE A 229 -13.19 -22.60 -23.96
CA PHE A 229 -13.62 -21.64 -24.95
C PHE A 229 -12.60 -20.55 -25.19
N THR A 230 -12.43 -20.15 -26.44
CA THR A 230 -11.67 -18.94 -26.81
C THR A 230 -12.34 -18.27 -28.01
N GLY A 231 -12.48 -16.96 -27.95
CA GLY A 231 -13.11 -16.19 -29.02
C GLY A 231 -13.31 -14.74 -28.65
N ASN A 232 -14.18 -14.05 -29.39
CA ASN A 232 -14.57 -12.69 -29.08
C ASN A 232 -15.93 -12.70 -28.37
N PHE A 233 -16.09 -11.71 -27.48
CA PHE A 233 -17.27 -11.50 -26.69
C PHE A 233 -17.79 -10.08 -26.85
N THR A 234 -19.10 -9.94 -26.84
CA THR A 234 -19.80 -8.66 -26.73
C THR A 234 -20.81 -8.79 -25.60
N ASP A 235 -20.67 -8.01 -24.54
CA ASP A 235 -21.54 -8.05 -23.36
C ASP A 235 -21.70 -9.46 -22.74
N ASP A 236 -20.60 -10.23 -22.59
CA ASP A 236 -20.52 -11.64 -22.15
C ASP A 236 -21.00 -12.68 -23.17
N VAL A 237 -21.46 -12.27 -24.35
CA VAL A 237 -21.99 -13.15 -25.39
C VAL A 237 -20.94 -13.42 -26.46
N ALA A 238 -20.70 -14.68 -26.80
CA ALA A 238 -19.74 -15.07 -27.84
C ALA A 238 -20.19 -14.59 -29.21
N GLU A 239 -19.29 -13.93 -29.95
CA GLU A 239 -19.52 -13.38 -31.28
C GLU A 239 -18.33 -13.62 -32.21
N GLY A 240 -18.60 -13.80 -33.51
CA GLY A 240 -17.58 -13.98 -34.54
C GLY A 240 -16.86 -15.32 -34.46
N THR A 241 -15.60 -15.39 -34.83
CA THR A 241 -14.86 -16.65 -34.87
C THR A 241 -14.44 -17.09 -33.48
N CYS A 242 -14.90 -18.27 -33.07
CA CYS A 242 -14.63 -18.87 -31.76
C CYS A 242 -14.20 -20.33 -31.91
N LYS A 243 -13.59 -20.84 -30.81
CA LYS A 243 -13.27 -22.26 -30.65
C LYS A 243 -13.84 -22.73 -29.31
N GLU A 244 -14.50 -23.85 -29.32
CA GLU A 244 -15.05 -24.54 -28.16
C GLU A 244 -14.41 -25.92 -28.04
N ASN A 245 -14.05 -26.31 -26.84
CA ASN A 245 -13.48 -27.61 -26.53
C ASN A 245 -14.37 -28.38 -25.53
N TYR A 246 -14.22 -29.69 -25.52
CA TYR A 246 -14.76 -30.57 -24.48
C TYR A 246 -13.96 -30.39 -23.16
N ASP A 247 -14.48 -30.96 -22.07
CA ASP A 247 -13.83 -30.92 -20.73
C ASP A 247 -12.47 -31.64 -20.69
N ASP A 248 -12.18 -32.51 -21.67
CA ASP A 248 -10.88 -33.14 -21.84
C ASP A 248 -9.88 -32.28 -22.65
N GLY A 249 -10.33 -31.10 -23.12
CA GLY A 249 -9.54 -30.17 -23.93
C GLY A 249 -9.52 -30.48 -25.42
N SER A 250 -10.15 -31.56 -25.87
CA SER A 250 -10.30 -31.88 -27.31
C SER A 250 -11.24 -30.89 -27.99
N LEU A 251 -10.97 -30.57 -29.27
CA LEU A 251 -11.79 -29.63 -30.02
C LEU A 251 -13.21 -30.15 -30.25
N HIS A 252 -14.22 -29.38 -29.79
CA HIS A 252 -15.63 -29.63 -30.04
C HIS A 252 -16.11 -28.90 -31.30
N TYR A 253 -15.86 -27.58 -31.35
CA TYR A 253 -16.31 -26.74 -32.46
C TYR A 253 -15.30 -25.62 -32.76
N SER A 254 -15.16 -25.27 -34.05
CA SER A 254 -14.40 -24.10 -34.47
C SER A 254 -15.11 -23.46 -35.65
N GLY A 255 -15.67 -22.28 -35.45
CA GLY A 255 -16.49 -21.60 -36.45
C GLY A 255 -17.00 -20.25 -35.96
N SER A 256 -18.04 -19.79 -36.65
CA SER A 256 -18.68 -18.52 -36.33
C SER A 256 -19.72 -18.70 -35.23
N TYR A 257 -19.82 -17.72 -34.35
CA TYR A 257 -20.84 -17.58 -33.32
C TYR A 257 -21.63 -16.30 -33.57
N SER A 258 -22.91 -16.34 -33.32
CA SER A 258 -23.81 -15.18 -33.32
C SER A 258 -24.81 -15.31 -32.20
N GLY A 259 -24.92 -14.28 -31.35
CA GLY A 259 -25.77 -14.31 -30.17
C GLY A 259 -25.45 -15.44 -29.19
N GLY A 260 -24.19 -15.87 -29.10
CA GLY A 260 -23.73 -16.94 -28.20
C GLY A 260 -23.97 -18.35 -28.68
N VAL A 261 -24.44 -18.56 -29.92
CA VAL A 261 -24.67 -19.89 -30.50
C VAL A 261 -23.82 -20.11 -31.76
N PRO A 262 -23.38 -21.35 -32.03
CA PRO A 262 -22.71 -21.70 -33.28
C PRO A 262 -23.60 -21.39 -34.48
N HIS A 263 -23.01 -20.82 -35.55
CA HIS A 263 -23.76 -20.40 -36.74
C HIS A 263 -23.17 -21.01 -38.02
#